data_5e62d69467ffa15640835f6df8c2fc95
#
_entry.id   5e62d69467ffa15640835f6df8c2fc95
#
_cell.length_a   1.000
_cell.length_b   1.000
_cell.length_c   1.000
_cell.angle_alpha   90.00
_cell.angle_beta   90.00
_cell.angle_gamma   90.00
#
_symmetry.space_group_name_H-M   'P 1'
#
loop_
_entity.id
_entity.type
_entity.pdbx_description
1 polymer ?
#
loop_
_entity_poly.entity_id
_entity_poly.type
_entity_poly.pdbx_seq_one_letter_code
_entity_poly.pdbx_strand_id
1 'polypeptide(L)'
;MLHSTTFLIPCTKSIHFTTLEKYEKEYASLSQLSECRERVSRSLQNSREPEFLKDAFERYLSLLPDCAKLIENSQNYSDTTERYQWQSTLTGSTKFYSGSFFAFEVAMALTAYATLKLCLAEQYFASEEEQKINQVSRYLCEAAGIYEYLQSNILPECLIQASIPTPPDIHPHGAAFMNRLALGLAQEKVIHKAQLKCSSETTLLKLCNAAVQMFTQALAKVSSIQGCESVASNILKFAEYHLLMSKAMSCFYLGKVSHSRMEHGLKVTCLRYCCDIFKSKEIQKLLGKFPFTQWTCSQQKLSTEASQLYEQYQRQNSMVYHQREPDWNTIRFEAERLLVGSIPFVLSDSGSTSISQRLAELRVQEPKKSLMEKSKSRDVQSEERKCKNSRKTKVAEQCLE
;
A
#
# COMPACT_ATOMS: atom_id res chain seq x y z
N MET A 1 -1.93 -19.02 -14.03
CA MET A 1 -1.15 -17.81 -13.69
C MET A 1 -2.05 -16.88 -12.92
N LEU A 2 -1.66 -16.49 -11.71
CA LEU A 2 -2.22 -15.35 -11.02
C LEU A 2 -1.94 -14.14 -11.92
N HIS A 3 -2.94 -13.71 -12.66
CA HIS A 3 -2.85 -12.48 -13.41
C HIS A 3 -3.14 -11.31 -12.45
N SER A 4 -2.16 -11.00 -11.57
CA SER A 4 -1.98 -9.62 -11.18
C SER A 4 -1.55 -8.88 -12.43
N THR A 5 -2.29 -7.88 -12.78
CA THR A 5 -2.01 -7.10 -13.97
C THR A 5 -0.85 -6.14 -13.72
N THR A 6 -0.49 -5.92 -12.45
CA THR A 6 0.51 -4.93 -12.02
C THR A 6 1.78 -5.58 -11.48
N PHE A 7 1.67 -6.57 -10.59
CA PHE A 7 2.81 -7.16 -9.90
C PHE A 7 3.04 -8.60 -10.35
N LEU A 8 4.23 -8.90 -10.83
CA LEU A 8 4.68 -10.25 -11.13
C LEU A 8 5.26 -10.87 -9.85
N ILE A 9 4.66 -11.97 -9.37
CA ILE A 9 5.31 -12.77 -8.32
C ILE A 9 6.52 -13.43 -8.95
N PRO A 10 7.75 -13.20 -8.43
CA PRO A 10 8.95 -13.72 -9.05
C PRO A 10 9.00 -15.24 -8.98
N CYS A 11 9.20 -15.89 -10.11
CA CYS A 11 9.43 -17.33 -10.19
C CYS A 11 10.86 -17.69 -9.82
N THR A 12 11.05 -18.93 -9.38
CA THR A 12 12.36 -19.48 -9.01
C THR A 12 12.60 -20.84 -9.65
N LYS A 13 13.87 -21.19 -9.87
CA LYS A 13 14.25 -22.52 -10.32
C LYS A 13 14.43 -23.48 -9.14
N SER A 14 14.20 -24.76 -9.38
CA SER A 14 14.40 -25.81 -8.37
C SER A 14 15.86 -25.87 -7.91
N ILE A 15 16.06 -26.06 -6.62
CA ILE A 15 17.35 -26.25 -5.97
C ILE A 15 17.20 -27.33 -4.91
N HIS A 16 18.22 -28.18 -4.79
CA HIS A 16 18.30 -29.19 -3.74
C HIS A 16 19.43 -28.81 -2.76
N PHE A 17 19.09 -28.55 -1.50
CA PHE A 17 20.06 -28.24 -0.46
C PHE A 17 20.80 -29.48 0.05
N THR A 18 20.42 -30.69 -0.38
CA THR A 18 20.93 -31.98 0.09
C THR A 18 22.26 -32.44 -0.50
N THR A 19 22.83 -31.70 -1.45
CA THR A 19 24.19 -31.95 -1.98
C THR A 19 25.30 -31.72 -0.95
N LEU A 20 24.91 -31.33 0.27
CA LEU A 20 25.77 -31.13 1.43
C LEU A 20 26.02 -32.44 2.20
N GLU A 21 26.60 -33.43 1.57
CA GLU A 21 26.81 -34.81 2.09
C GLU A 21 27.56 -34.93 3.43
N LYS A 22 28.02 -33.85 4.05
CA LYS A 22 28.87 -33.90 5.25
C LYS A 22 28.14 -33.91 6.60
N TYR A 23 26.80 -33.79 6.63
CA TYR A 23 26.07 -33.59 7.89
C TYR A 23 24.87 -34.53 8.02
N GLU A 24 25.11 -35.78 8.45
CA GLU A 24 24.03 -36.77 8.62
C GLU A 24 22.90 -36.35 9.60
N LYS A 25 23.22 -35.59 10.67
CA LYS A 25 22.22 -35.11 11.64
C LYS A 25 21.41 -33.92 11.14
N GLU A 26 21.96 -33.14 10.23
CA GLU A 26 21.36 -31.89 9.69
C GLU A 26 20.66 -32.17 8.36
N TYR A 27 20.88 -33.34 7.77
CA TYR A 27 20.32 -33.79 6.49
C TYR A 27 18.78 -33.70 6.47
N ALA A 28 18.11 -34.08 7.56
CA ALA A 28 16.65 -34.05 7.63
C ALA A 28 16.08 -32.63 7.48
N SER A 29 16.69 -31.62 8.12
CA SER A 29 16.25 -30.22 8.04
C SER A 29 16.51 -29.64 6.66
N LEU A 30 17.65 -29.92 6.04
CA LEU A 30 17.98 -29.48 4.68
C LEU A 30 17.13 -30.17 3.62
N SER A 31 16.80 -31.47 3.83
CA SER A 31 15.87 -32.20 2.96
C SER A 31 14.47 -31.60 3.02
N GLN A 32 13.98 -31.27 4.22
CA GLN A 32 12.69 -30.61 4.41
C GLN A 32 12.66 -29.20 3.77
N LEU A 33 13.75 -28.44 3.92
CA LEU A 33 13.89 -27.14 3.26
C LEU A 33 13.82 -27.29 1.74
N SER A 34 14.53 -28.27 1.16
CA SER A 34 14.53 -28.57 -0.27
C SER A 34 13.12 -28.92 -0.76
N GLU A 35 12.39 -29.73 -0.01
CA GLU A 35 11.02 -30.12 -0.35
C GLU A 35 10.06 -28.93 -0.31
N CYS A 36 10.15 -28.09 0.74
CA CYS A 36 9.34 -26.87 0.82
C CYS A 36 9.67 -25.87 -0.29
N ARG A 37 10.95 -25.72 -0.61
CA ARG A 37 11.43 -24.88 -1.71
C ARG A 37 10.91 -25.35 -3.06
N GLU A 38 10.97 -26.66 -3.31
CA GLU A 38 10.44 -27.26 -4.54
C GLU A 38 8.92 -27.08 -4.63
N ARG A 39 8.19 -27.18 -3.51
CA ARG A 39 6.75 -26.89 -3.45
C ARG A 39 6.46 -25.45 -3.86
N VAL A 40 7.22 -24.46 -3.35
CA VAL A 40 7.11 -23.06 -3.75
C VAL A 40 7.35 -22.91 -5.25
N SER A 41 8.44 -23.49 -5.79
CA SER A 41 8.78 -23.42 -7.22
C SER A 41 7.66 -23.98 -8.10
N ARG A 42 7.15 -25.17 -7.78
CA ARG A 42 6.04 -25.80 -8.51
C ARG A 42 4.74 -25.01 -8.39
N SER A 43 4.45 -24.45 -7.21
CA SER A 43 3.25 -23.65 -7.00
C SER A 43 3.29 -22.36 -7.80
N LEU A 44 4.44 -21.71 -7.91
CA LEU A 44 4.63 -20.52 -8.75
C LEU A 44 4.42 -20.81 -10.24
N GLN A 45 4.77 -22.01 -10.70
CA GLN A 45 4.60 -22.41 -12.10
C GLN A 45 3.17 -22.89 -12.43
N ASN A 46 2.53 -23.62 -11.52
CA ASN A 46 1.32 -24.39 -11.79
C ASN A 46 0.07 -23.89 -11.04
N SER A 47 0.22 -23.19 -9.91
CA SER A 47 -0.91 -22.83 -9.07
C SER A 47 -1.60 -21.57 -9.58
N ARG A 48 -2.95 -21.65 -9.61
CA ARG A 48 -3.83 -20.53 -9.88
C ARG A 48 -4.46 -19.98 -8.58
N GLU A 49 -4.24 -20.66 -7.45
CA GLU A 49 -4.85 -20.31 -6.17
C GLU A 49 -3.85 -19.62 -5.24
N PRO A 50 -4.06 -18.32 -4.94
CA PRO A 50 -3.14 -17.53 -4.12
C PRO A 50 -2.98 -18.05 -2.69
N GLU A 51 -4.04 -18.59 -2.09
CA GLU A 51 -4.00 -19.10 -0.72
C GLU A 51 -3.12 -20.34 -0.60
N PHE A 52 -3.14 -21.23 -1.60
CA PHE A 52 -2.23 -22.38 -1.63
C PHE A 52 -0.76 -21.96 -1.74
N LEU A 53 -0.49 -20.92 -2.56
CA LEU A 53 0.85 -20.37 -2.69
C LEU A 53 1.30 -19.70 -1.40
N LYS A 54 0.40 -19.03 -0.68
CA LYS A 54 0.67 -18.43 0.62
C LYS A 54 1.12 -19.49 1.65
N ASP A 55 0.39 -20.60 1.75
CA ASP A 55 0.75 -21.70 2.66
C ASP A 55 2.11 -22.32 2.32
N ALA A 56 2.41 -22.45 1.03
CA ALA A 56 3.72 -22.95 0.59
C ALA A 56 4.86 -22.01 1.01
N PHE A 57 4.68 -20.69 0.84
CA PHE A 57 5.66 -19.70 1.30
C PHE A 57 5.79 -19.67 2.83
N GLU A 58 4.69 -19.69 3.58
CA GLU A 58 4.72 -19.66 5.04
C GLU A 58 5.52 -20.83 5.62
N ARG A 59 5.31 -22.03 5.08
CA ARG A 59 6.10 -23.22 5.46
C ARG A 59 7.57 -23.10 5.07
N TYR A 60 7.86 -22.61 3.89
CA TYR A 60 9.24 -22.43 3.44
C TYR A 60 9.97 -21.40 4.31
N LEU A 61 9.36 -20.24 4.52
CA LEU A 61 9.94 -19.16 5.29
C LEU A 61 10.18 -19.54 6.76
N SER A 62 9.34 -20.38 7.34
CA SER A 62 9.51 -20.82 8.74
C SER A 62 10.77 -21.71 8.95
N LEU A 63 11.28 -22.34 7.90
CA LEU A 63 12.48 -23.18 7.98
C LEU A 63 13.79 -22.42 7.69
N LEU A 64 13.69 -21.25 7.04
CA LEU A 64 14.88 -20.49 6.62
C LEU A 64 15.82 -20.09 7.78
N PRO A 65 15.35 -19.63 8.97
CA PRO A 65 16.24 -19.20 10.05
C PRO A 65 17.09 -20.33 10.63
N ASP A 66 16.49 -21.51 10.78
CA ASP A 66 17.22 -22.67 11.33
C ASP A 66 18.26 -23.18 10.32
N CYS A 67 17.90 -23.20 9.04
CA CYS A 67 18.81 -23.63 7.99
C CYS A 67 19.90 -22.58 7.71
N ALA A 68 19.65 -21.28 7.91
CA ALA A 68 20.66 -20.24 7.74
C ALA A 68 21.87 -20.49 8.64
N LYS A 69 21.65 -20.78 9.94
CA LYS A 69 22.72 -21.11 10.88
C LYS A 69 23.55 -22.32 10.45
N LEU A 70 22.89 -23.33 9.86
CA LEU A 70 23.57 -24.53 9.36
C LEU A 70 24.41 -24.21 8.13
N ILE A 71 23.88 -23.41 7.23
CA ILE A 71 24.54 -23.04 5.97
C ILE A 71 25.72 -22.08 6.21
N GLU A 72 25.57 -21.08 7.08
CA GLU A 72 26.63 -20.13 7.44
C GLU A 72 27.80 -20.77 8.17
N ASN A 73 27.53 -21.73 9.07
CA ASN A 73 28.56 -22.48 9.80
C ASN A 73 29.36 -23.42 8.90
N SER A 74 28.87 -23.74 7.73
CA SER A 74 29.58 -24.57 6.74
C SER A 74 30.55 -23.71 5.91
N GLN A 75 31.64 -23.23 6.50
CA GLN A 75 32.67 -22.35 5.86
C GLN A 75 33.30 -22.91 4.55
N ASN A 76 32.90 -24.05 4.08
CA ASN A 76 33.39 -24.69 2.84
C ASN A 76 32.47 -24.46 1.62
N TYR A 77 31.54 -23.49 1.70
CA TYR A 77 30.56 -23.24 0.64
C TYR A 77 31.09 -22.45 -0.56
N SER A 78 32.35 -22.08 -0.55
CA SER A 78 32.96 -21.30 -1.65
C SER A 78 33.05 -22.07 -2.99
N ASP A 79 32.84 -23.39 -2.98
CA ASP A 79 33.01 -24.23 -4.17
C ASP A 79 31.73 -24.79 -4.79
N THR A 80 30.55 -24.49 -4.19
CA THR A 80 29.28 -24.93 -4.79
C THR A 80 28.89 -23.99 -5.92
N THR A 81 28.86 -24.51 -7.13
CA THR A 81 28.38 -23.89 -8.36
C THR A 81 26.85 -23.65 -8.34
N GLU A 82 26.16 -24.01 -7.28
CA GLU A 82 24.73 -23.84 -7.14
C GLU A 82 24.39 -22.40 -6.84
N ARG A 83 23.82 -21.73 -7.85
CA ARG A 83 23.35 -20.36 -7.74
C ARG A 83 21.85 -20.34 -7.56
N TYR A 84 21.37 -19.65 -6.51
CA TYR A 84 19.96 -19.34 -6.36
C TYR A 84 19.50 -18.50 -7.53
N GLN A 85 18.39 -18.88 -8.16
CA GLN A 85 17.92 -18.22 -9.37
C GLN A 85 16.47 -17.77 -9.19
N TRP A 86 16.27 -16.45 -9.25
CA TRP A 86 14.97 -15.82 -9.11
C TRP A 86 14.70 -14.81 -10.23
N GLN A 87 13.44 -14.67 -10.61
CA GLN A 87 12.99 -13.54 -11.40
C GLN A 87 12.83 -12.31 -10.49
N SER A 88 12.70 -11.13 -11.07
CA SER A 88 12.51 -9.87 -10.35
C SER A 88 11.08 -9.35 -10.54
N THR A 89 10.42 -8.97 -9.45
CA THR A 89 9.15 -8.25 -9.48
C THR A 89 9.35 -6.88 -10.13
N LEU A 90 10.37 -6.15 -9.70
CA LEU A 90 10.56 -4.75 -10.08
C LEU A 90 11.00 -4.56 -11.51
N THR A 91 11.71 -5.52 -12.11
CA THR A 91 12.04 -5.42 -13.55
C THR A 91 10.90 -5.91 -14.45
N GLY A 92 9.96 -6.69 -13.90
CA GLY A 92 8.87 -7.28 -14.70
C GLY A 92 9.37 -8.22 -15.83
N SER A 93 10.62 -8.65 -15.76
CA SER A 93 11.31 -9.45 -16.77
C SER A 93 11.21 -10.92 -16.43
N THR A 94 11.20 -11.77 -17.46
CA THR A 94 11.33 -13.23 -17.32
C THR A 94 12.77 -13.69 -17.09
N LYS A 95 13.71 -12.76 -17.06
CA LYS A 95 15.13 -13.02 -16.78
C LYS A 95 15.31 -13.53 -15.36
N PHE A 96 16.18 -14.52 -15.19
CA PHE A 96 16.61 -15.00 -13.89
C PHE A 96 17.90 -14.30 -13.44
N TYR A 97 17.90 -13.82 -12.21
CA TYR A 97 19.06 -13.31 -11.51
C TYR A 97 19.62 -14.41 -10.63
N SER A 98 20.95 -14.52 -10.57
CA SER A 98 21.63 -15.56 -9.82
C SER A 98 22.39 -14.93 -8.64
N GLY A 99 22.26 -15.54 -7.47
CA GLY A 99 23.06 -15.23 -6.28
C GLY A 99 23.70 -16.52 -5.73
N SER A 100 24.93 -16.41 -5.23
CA SER A 100 25.66 -17.53 -4.65
C SER A 100 25.57 -17.61 -3.13
N PHE A 101 25.01 -16.60 -2.48
CA PHE A 101 24.91 -16.48 -1.02
C PHE A 101 23.48 -16.66 -0.52
N PHE A 102 23.33 -17.23 0.66
CA PHE A 102 22.01 -17.59 1.22
C PHE A 102 21.11 -16.38 1.52
N ALA A 103 21.69 -15.27 1.93
CA ALA A 103 20.93 -14.04 2.14
C ALA A 103 20.19 -13.56 0.87
N PHE A 104 20.74 -13.84 -0.35
CA PHE A 104 20.04 -13.60 -1.61
C PHE A 104 18.76 -14.45 -1.73
N GLU A 105 18.85 -15.73 -1.40
CA GLU A 105 17.67 -16.62 -1.40
C GLU A 105 16.60 -16.13 -0.45
N VAL A 106 16.99 -15.78 0.79
CA VAL A 106 16.07 -15.24 1.80
C VAL A 106 15.43 -13.93 1.33
N ALA A 107 16.23 -13.02 0.77
CA ALA A 107 15.74 -11.73 0.27
C ALA A 107 14.71 -11.92 -0.86
N MET A 108 15.00 -12.78 -1.82
CA MET A 108 14.11 -13.04 -2.96
C MET A 108 12.85 -13.79 -2.55
N ALA A 109 12.94 -14.75 -1.62
CA ALA A 109 11.78 -15.46 -1.08
C ALA A 109 10.82 -14.51 -0.31
N LEU A 110 11.37 -13.62 0.50
CA LEU A 110 10.60 -12.59 1.20
C LEU A 110 9.97 -11.58 0.23
N THR A 111 10.71 -11.15 -0.79
CA THR A 111 10.17 -10.28 -1.85
C THR A 111 9.01 -10.95 -2.57
N ALA A 112 9.15 -12.23 -2.93
CA ALA A 112 8.09 -12.99 -3.59
C ALA A 112 6.85 -13.13 -2.69
N TYR A 113 7.04 -13.38 -1.40
CA TYR A 113 5.94 -13.48 -0.44
C TYR A 113 5.24 -12.13 -0.22
N ALA A 114 5.99 -11.03 -0.10
CA ALA A 114 5.42 -9.69 -0.03
C ALA A 114 4.62 -9.34 -1.30
N THR A 115 5.15 -9.69 -2.47
CA THR A 115 4.46 -9.50 -3.76
C THR A 115 3.18 -10.34 -3.84
N LEU A 116 3.20 -11.57 -3.33
CA LEU A 116 1.98 -12.40 -3.22
C LEU A 116 0.90 -11.70 -2.36
N LYS A 117 1.28 -11.07 -1.24
CA LYS A 117 0.33 -10.29 -0.42
C LYS A 117 -0.28 -9.12 -1.20
N LEU A 118 0.51 -8.43 -2.04
CA LEU A 118 -0.01 -7.39 -2.93
C LEU A 118 -1.01 -7.95 -3.95
N CYS A 119 -0.73 -9.12 -4.54
CA CYS A 119 -1.62 -9.79 -5.48
C CYS A 119 -2.94 -10.24 -4.80
N LEU A 120 -2.86 -10.76 -3.57
CA LEU A 120 -4.04 -11.10 -2.77
C LEU A 120 -4.90 -9.86 -2.45
N ALA A 121 -4.27 -8.72 -2.15
CA ALA A 121 -4.96 -7.46 -1.95
C ALA A 121 -5.68 -7.00 -3.23
N GLU A 122 -5.03 -7.13 -4.39
CA GLU A 122 -5.57 -6.71 -5.69
C GLU A 122 -6.87 -7.44 -6.05
N GLN A 123 -7.03 -8.72 -5.67
CA GLN A 123 -8.23 -9.51 -5.95
C GLN A 123 -9.51 -8.91 -5.36
N TYR A 124 -9.42 -8.26 -4.22
CA TYR A 124 -10.55 -7.67 -3.50
C TYR A 124 -10.51 -6.14 -3.47
N PHE A 125 -9.59 -5.53 -4.21
CA PHE A 125 -9.33 -4.09 -4.12
C PHE A 125 -10.56 -3.24 -4.45
N ALA A 126 -11.45 -3.71 -5.31
CA ALA A 126 -12.66 -2.99 -5.70
C ALA A 126 -13.88 -3.29 -4.82
N SER A 127 -13.76 -4.19 -3.86
CA SER A 127 -14.89 -4.57 -3.01
C SER A 127 -15.33 -3.41 -2.12
N GLU A 128 -16.64 -3.23 -1.99
CA GLU A 128 -17.28 -2.29 -1.07
C GLU A 128 -17.63 -2.96 0.27
N GLU A 129 -17.48 -4.29 0.38
CA GLU A 129 -17.72 -5.04 1.61
C GLU A 129 -16.66 -4.68 2.67
N GLU A 130 -17.08 -4.23 3.85
CA GLU A 130 -16.17 -3.77 4.91
C GLU A 130 -15.16 -4.83 5.33
N GLN A 131 -15.56 -6.10 5.39
CA GLN A 131 -14.65 -7.20 5.73
C GLN A 131 -13.54 -7.36 4.69
N LYS A 132 -13.88 -7.29 3.40
CA LYS A 132 -12.89 -7.37 2.31
C LYS A 132 -11.99 -6.15 2.27
N ILE A 133 -12.52 -4.95 2.51
CA ILE A 133 -11.71 -3.73 2.63
C ILE A 133 -10.68 -3.87 3.76
N ASN A 134 -11.08 -4.38 4.92
CA ASN A 134 -10.18 -4.62 6.04
C ASN A 134 -9.11 -5.68 5.70
N GLN A 135 -9.50 -6.75 5.00
CA GLN A 135 -8.57 -7.80 4.57
C GLN A 135 -7.54 -7.27 3.56
N VAL A 136 -7.98 -6.48 2.58
CA VAL A 136 -7.09 -5.79 1.63
C VAL A 136 -6.09 -4.90 2.36
N SER A 137 -6.58 -4.03 3.25
CA SER A 137 -5.71 -3.15 4.04
C SER A 137 -4.70 -3.95 4.86
N ARG A 138 -5.10 -5.08 5.43
CA ARG A 138 -4.21 -5.97 6.18
C ARG A 138 -3.12 -6.56 5.30
N TYR A 139 -3.47 -7.15 4.14
CA TYR A 139 -2.48 -7.69 3.21
C TYR A 139 -1.45 -6.64 2.77
N LEU A 140 -1.90 -5.42 2.48
CA LEU A 140 -1.03 -4.31 2.11
C LEU A 140 -0.08 -3.90 3.24
N CYS A 141 -0.58 -3.83 4.48
CA CYS A 141 0.23 -3.53 5.66
C CYS A 141 1.20 -4.67 6.01
N GLU A 142 0.81 -5.94 5.81
CA GLU A 142 1.69 -7.12 5.94
C GLU A 142 2.81 -7.07 4.90
N ALA A 143 2.49 -6.79 3.63
CA ALA A 143 3.49 -6.62 2.58
C ALA A 143 4.49 -5.49 2.92
N ALA A 144 3.99 -4.35 3.39
CA ALA A 144 4.82 -3.25 3.83
C ALA A 144 5.77 -3.65 4.97
N GLY A 145 5.29 -4.44 5.94
CA GLY A 145 6.11 -4.95 7.04
C GLY A 145 7.22 -5.89 6.58
N ILE A 146 6.95 -6.75 5.59
CA ILE A 146 7.96 -7.64 5.01
C ILE A 146 9.05 -6.81 4.30
N TYR A 147 8.67 -5.80 3.51
CA TYR A 147 9.64 -4.92 2.86
C TYR A 147 10.47 -4.09 3.86
N GLU A 148 9.88 -3.67 4.98
CA GLU A 148 10.58 -2.99 6.06
C GLU A 148 11.58 -3.93 6.76
N TYR A 149 11.19 -5.17 7.04
CA TYR A 149 12.07 -6.20 7.58
C TYR A 149 13.23 -6.50 6.62
N LEU A 150 12.95 -6.67 5.33
CA LEU A 150 13.97 -6.82 4.30
C LEU A 150 15.00 -5.71 4.37
N GLN A 151 14.55 -4.46 4.32
CA GLN A 151 15.42 -3.28 4.31
C GLN A 151 16.32 -3.22 5.53
N SER A 152 15.79 -3.57 6.71
CA SER A 152 16.50 -3.39 7.98
C SER A 152 17.39 -4.57 8.37
N ASN A 153 17.01 -5.80 7.99
CA ASN A 153 17.64 -7.01 8.55
C ASN A 153 18.37 -7.87 7.51
N ILE A 154 17.92 -7.89 6.26
CA ILE A 154 18.47 -8.83 5.25
C ILE A 154 19.32 -8.12 4.20
N LEU A 155 18.85 -7.00 3.66
CA LEU A 155 19.52 -6.33 2.55
C LEU A 155 20.91 -5.77 2.89
N PRO A 156 21.23 -5.34 4.13
CA PRO A 156 22.59 -4.96 4.47
C PRO A 156 23.62 -6.06 4.22
N GLU A 157 23.27 -7.32 4.50
CA GLU A 157 24.12 -8.48 4.23
C GLU A 157 24.25 -8.77 2.74
N CYS A 158 23.15 -8.65 1.99
CA CYS A 158 23.14 -8.83 0.55
C CYS A 158 24.09 -7.84 -0.17
N LEU A 159 24.14 -6.60 0.26
CA LEU A 159 25.00 -5.57 -0.35
C LEU A 159 26.49 -5.82 -0.15
N ILE A 160 26.90 -6.39 0.97
CA ILE A 160 28.29 -6.73 1.27
C ILE A 160 28.80 -7.84 0.35
N GLN A 161 27.92 -8.78 0.00
CA GLN A 161 28.27 -10.00 -0.76
C GLN A 161 28.04 -9.86 -2.27
N ALA A 162 27.37 -8.81 -2.73
CA ALA A 162 26.97 -8.64 -4.12
C ALA A 162 28.17 -8.22 -5.00
N SER A 163 28.68 -9.15 -5.79
CA SER A 163 29.72 -8.90 -6.82
C SER A 163 29.15 -8.84 -8.26
N ILE A 164 27.85 -9.02 -8.47
CA ILE A 164 27.17 -9.18 -9.77
C ILE A 164 26.00 -8.17 -9.83
N PRO A 165 25.56 -7.73 -11.02
CA PRO A 165 24.37 -6.91 -11.15
C PRO A 165 23.17 -7.57 -10.45
N THR A 166 22.72 -6.95 -9.37
CA THR A 166 21.62 -7.47 -8.57
C THR A 166 20.29 -6.92 -9.08
N PRO A 167 19.15 -7.65 -8.90
CA PRO A 167 17.85 -7.10 -9.23
C PRO A 167 17.52 -5.94 -8.28
N PRO A 168 16.74 -4.93 -8.72
CA PRO A 168 16.35 -3.80 -7.88
C PRO A 168 15.50 -4.22 -6.66
N ASP A 169 14.94 -5.42 -6.66
CA ASP A 169 14.17 -5.99 -5.54
C ASP A 169 15.00 -6.13 -4.27
N ILE A 170 16.29 -6.46 -4.38
CA ILE A 170 17.19 -6.59 -3.24
C ILE A 170 18.02 -5.33 -2.98
N HIS A 171 17.66 -4.22 -3.62
CA HIS A 171 18.23 -2.92 -3.30
C HIS A 171 17.40 -2.24 -2.18
N PRO A 172 18.01 -1.62 -1.15
CA PRO A 172 17.27 -0.99 -0.05
C PRO A 172 16.23 0.05 -0.50
N HIS A 173 16.54 0.82 -1.55
CA HIS A 173 15.58 1.77 -2.11
C HIS A 173 14.46 1.08 -2.91
N GLY A 174 14.70 -0.10 -3.49
CA GLY A 174 13.67 -0.93 -4.11
C GLY A 174 12.66 -1.44 -3.07
N ALA A 175 13.15 -1.99 -1.96
CA ALA A 175 12.31 -2.39 -0.84
C ALA A 175 11.56 -1.20 -0.22
N ALA A 176 12.23 -0.04 -0.06
CA ALA A 176 11.61 1.18 0.44
C ALA A 176 10.53 1.72 -0.51
N PHE A 177 10.74 1.64 -1.83
CA PHE A 177 9.74 1.97 -2.84
C PHE A 177 8.48 1.11 -2.66
N MET A 178 8.64 -0.21 -2.58
CA MET A 178 7.54 -1.16 -2.44
C MET A 178 6.81 -1.01 -1.08
N ASN A 179 7.54 -0.75 -0.01
CA ASN A 179 6.95 -0.44 1.31
C ASN A 179 6.02 0.79 1.21
N ARG A 180 6.51 1.91 0.66
CA ARG A 180 5.72 3.14 0.54
C ARG A 180 4.55 3.00 -0.42
N LEU A 181 4.73 2.25 -1.50
CA LEU A 181 3.66 1.92 -2.45
C LEU A 181 2.54 1.11 -1.77
N ALA A 182 2.90 0.07 -1.03
CA ALA A 182 1.94 -0.76 -0.28
C ALA A 182 1.16 0.07 0.77
N LEU A 183 1.85 0.93 1.53
CA LEU A 183 1.19 1.82 2.50
C LEU A 183 0.30 2.86 1.82
N GLY A 184 0.70 3.40 0.68
CA GLY A 184 -0.13 4.31 -0.11
C GLY A 184 -1.44 3.66 -0.55
N LEU A 185 -1.37 2.42 -1.07
CA LEU A 185 -2.55 1.62 -1.45
C LEU A 185 -3.43 1.28 -0.24
N ALA A 186 -2.82 0.96 0.91
CA ALA A 186 -3.56 0.74 2.15
C ALA A 186 -4.30 2.00 2.62
N GLN A 187 -3.65 3.17 2.51
CA GLN A 187 -4.26 4.46 2.83
C GLN A 187 -5.45 4.78 1.91
N GLU A 188 -5.39 4.43 0.63
CA GLU A 188 -6.54 4.54 -0.29
C GLU A 188 -7.73 3.69 0.17
N LYS A 189 -7.49 2.51 0.74
CA LYS A 189 -8.57 1.69 1.32
C LYS A 189 -9.19 2.34 2.55
N VAL A 190 -8.38 3.02 3.37
CA VAL A 190 -8.89 3.82 4.50
C VAL A 190 -9.76 4.98 4.00
N ILE A 191 -9.33 5.67 2.92
CA ILE A 191 -10.13 6.73 2.29
C ILE A 191 -11.46 6.16 1.80
N HIS A 192 -11.43 5.04 1.06
CA HIS A 192 -12.63 4.38 0.56
C HIS A 192 -13.60 4.00 1.70
N LYS A 193 -13.08 3.38 2.77
CA LYS A 193 -13.88 3.06 3.96
C LYS A 193 -14.48 4.32 4.63
N ALA A 194 -13.71 5.41 4.71
CA ALA A 194 -14.17 6.68 5.26
C ALA A 194 -15.26 7.33 4.39
N GLN A 195 -15.17 7.21 3.05
CA GLN A 195 -16.21 7.63 2.11
C GLN A 195 -17.52 6.85 2.33
N LEU A 196 -17.44 5.51 2.42
CA LEU A 196 -18.61 4.66 2.70
C LEU A 196 -19.28 4.98 4.04
N LYS A 197 -18.50 5.42 5.03
CA LYS A 197 -19.00 5.86 6.35
C LYS A 197 -19.41 7.33 6.40
N CYS A 198 -19.48 8.02 5.28
CA CYS A 198 -19.84 9.43 5.17
C CYS A 198 -19.02 10.33 6.15
N SER A 199 -17.73 10.08 6.25
CA SER A 199 -16.83 10.90 7.09
C SER A 199 -16.78 12.34 6.59
N SER A 200 -16.44 13.28 7.49
CA SER A 200 -16.34 14.70 7.14
C SER A 200 -15.33 14.98 6.04
N GLU A 201 -15.60 15.97 5.20
CA GLU A 201 -14.74 16.38 4.08
C GLU A 201 -13.33 16.77 4.55
N THR A 202 -13.23 17.42 5.71
CA THR A 202 -11.94 17.73 6.35
C THR A 202 -11.15 16.46 6.72
N THR A 203 -11.83 15.42 7.19
CA THR A 203 -11.19 14.13 7.47
C THR A 203 -10.71 13.47 6.18
N LEU A 204 -11.57 13.44 5.15
CA LEU A 204 -11.23 12.88 3.85
C LEU A 204 -10.06 13.62 3.19
N LEU A 205 -10.03 14.95 3.28
CA LEU A 205 -8.89 15.75 2.81
C LEU A 205 -7.57 15.33 3.46
N LYS A 206 -7.54 15.22 4.79
CA LYS A 206 -6.33 14.83 5.54
C LYS A 206 -5.86 13.42 5.19
N LEU A 207 -6.79 12.49 4.98
CA LEU A 207 -6.47 11.13 4.54
C LEU A 207 -5.90 11.11 3.12
N CYS A 208 -6.47 11.90 2.19
CA CYS A 208 -5.95 12.02 0.83
C CYS A 208 -4.54 12.63 0.79
N ASN A 209 -4.28 13.66 1.62
CA ASN A 209 -2.95 14.27 1.71
C ASN A 209 -1.89 13.24 2.16
N ALA A 210 -2.22 12.36 3.11
CA ALA A 210 -1.34 11.28 3.52
C ALA A 210 -1.05 10.27 2.37
N ALA A 211 -2.06 9.93 1.55
CA ALA A 211 -1.85 9.08 0.39
C ALA A 211 -0.92 9.76 -0.64
N VAL A 212 -1.12 11.05 -0.93
CA VAL A 212 -0.23 11.83 -1.81
C VAL A 212 1.21 11.76 -1.31
N GLN A 213 1.43 11.93 0.00
CA GLN A 213 2.77 11.84 0.60
C GLN A 213 3.39 10.46 0.40
N MET A 214 2.64 9.37 0.66
CA MET A 214 3.15 8.00 0.51
C MET A 214 3.61 7.72 -0.92
N PHE A 215 2.78 8.02 -1.93
CA PHE A 215 3.15 7.80 -3.33
C PHE A 215 4.28 8.72 -3.80
N THR A 216 4.33 9.97 -3.32
CA THR A 216 5.45 10.88 -3.60
C THR A 216 6.76 10.34 -3.03
N GLN A 217 6.75 9.86 -1.78
CA GLN A 217 7.91 9.22 -1.16
C GLN A 217 8.31 7.93 -1.87
N ALA A 218 7.34 7.12 -2.32
CA ALA A 218 7.62 5.91 -3.10
C ALA A 218 8.40 6.27 -4.37
N LEU A 219 7.87 7.14 -5.21
CA LEU A 219 8.52 7.52 -6.47
C LEU A 219 9.89 8.18 -6.27
N ALA A 220 10.07 8.95 -5.20
CA ALA A 220 11.37 9.53 -4.86
C ALA A 220 12.46 8.47 -4.55
N LYS A 221 12.07 7.26 -4.06
CA LYS A 221 13.04 6.18 -3.81
C LYS A 221 13.59 5.57 -5.08
N VAL A 222 12.83 5.57 -6.17
CA VAL A 222 13.25 4.96 -7.44
C VAL A 222 14.48 5.65 -8.03
N SER A 223 14.55 6.97 -7.97
CA SER A 223 15.70 7.74 -8.46
C SER A 223 17.02 7.45 -7.72
N SER A 224 16.93 6.86 -6.53
CA SER A 224 18.07 6.49 -5.70
C SER A 224 18.54 5.05 -5.92
N ILE A 225 17.87 4.26 -6.79
CA ILE A 225 18.31 2.92 -7.15
C ILE A 225 19.45 3.04 -8.16
N GLN A 226 20.65 2.69 -7.72
CA GLN A 226 21.88 2.74 -8.55
C GLN A 226 22.54 1.37 -8.60
N GLY A 227 23.25 1.09 -9.69
CA GLY A 227 23.98 -0.18 -9.86
C GLY A 227 23.09 -1.41 -10.16
N CYS A 228 21.78 -1.22 -10.31
CA CYS A 228 20.81 -2.26 -10.63
C CYS A 228 20.15 -1.98 -11.99
N GLU A 229 19.41 -2.98 -12.49
CA GLU A 229 18.52 -2.74 -13.63
C GLU A 229 17.38 -1.77 -13.26
N SER A 230 16.85 -1.06 -14.24
CA SER A 230 15.78 -0.09 -14.02
C SER A 230 14.46 -0.76 -13.62
N VAL A 231 13.70 -0.10 -12.76
CA VAL A 231 12.33 -0.51 -12.42
C VAL A 231 11.45 -0.46 -13.66
N ALA A 232 10.63 -1.49 -13.82
CA ALA A 232 9.73 -1.62 -14.98
C ALA A 232 8.76 -0.43 -15.10
N SER A 233 8.61 0.06 -16.32
CA SER A 233 7.77 1.22 -16.64
C SER A 233 6.30 1.03 -16.25
N ASN A 234 5.76 -0.20 -16.24
CA ASN A 234 4.39 -0.48 -15.81
C ASN A 234 4.21 -0.22 -14.31
N ILE A 235 5.17 -0.64 -13.48
CA ILE A 235 5.12 -0.43 -12.01
C ILE A 235 5.24 1.06 -11.68
N LEU A 236 6.13 1.78 -12.37
CA LEU A 236 6.26 3.23 -12.19
C LEU A 236 4.98 3.96 -12.56
N LYS A 237 4.40 3.62 -13.70
CA LYS A 237 3.13 4.21 -14.15
C LYS A 237 1.97 3.87 -13.22
N PHE A 238 1.97 2.69 -12.65
CA PHE A 238 1.00 2.34 -11.62
C PHE A 238 1.11 3.28 -10.40
N ALA A 239 2.31 3.49 -9.88
CA ALA A 239 2.54 4.40 -8.77
C ALA A 239 2.21 5.87 -9.13
N GLU A 240 2.56 6.32 -10.34
CA GLU A 240 2.21 7.65 -10.87
C GLU A 240 0.69 7.84 -10.98
N TYR A 241 -0.03 6.82 -11.46
CA TYR A 241 -1.49 6.85 -11.53
C TYR A 241 -2.11 7.08 -10.14
N HIS A 242 -1.71 6.30 -9.14
CA HIS A 242 -2.22 6.42 -7.78
C HIS A 242 -1.85 7.78 -7.15
N LEU A 243 -0.67 8.31 -7.45
CA LEU A 243 -0.29 9.66 -7.03
C LEU A 243 -1.21 10.72 -7.63
N LEU A 244 -1.48 10.67 -8.94
CA LEU A 244 -2.36 11.63 -9.62
C LEU A 244 -3.80 11.53 -9.12
N MET A 245 -4.32 10.32 -8.92
CA MET A 245 -5.65 10.10 -8.36
C MET A 245 -5.77 10.64 -6.93
N SER A 246 -4.79 10.38 -6.08
CA SER A 246 -4.75 10.91 -4.71
C SER A 246 -4.67 12.45 -4.70
N LYS A 247 -3.90 13.06 -5.60
CA LYS A 247 -3.86 14.52 -5.80
C LYS A 247 -5.22 15.06 -6.23
N ALA A 248 -5.88 14.43 -7.20
CA ALA A 248 -7.20 14.84 -7.66
C ALA A 248 -8.23 14.78 -6.52
N MET A 249 -8.26 13.68 -5.74
CA MET A 249 -9.13 13.57 -4.57
C MET A 249 -8.81 14.62 -3.50
N SER A 250 -7.54 14.89 -3.24
CA SER A 250 -7.12 15.92 -2.29
C SER A 250 -7.62 17.31 -2.71
N CYS A 251 -7.47 17.67 -4.00
CA CYS A 251 -7.98 18.91 -4.56
C CYS A 251 -9.50 18.99 -4.48
N PHE A 252 -10.19 17.90 -4.78
CA PHE A 252 -11.64 17.82 -4.72
C PHE A 252 -12.16 18.08 -3.30
N TYR A 253 -11.61 17.41 -2.29
CA TYR A 253 -12.02 17.61 -0.90
C TYR A 253 -11.59 18.98 -0.34
N LEU A 254 -10.44 19.51 -0.77
CA LEU A 254 -10.07 20.88 -0.40
C LEU A 254 -11.08 21.90 -0.96
N GLY A 255 -11.53 21.72 -2.21
CA GLY A 255 -12.59 22.55 -2.79
C GLY A 255 -13.90 22.49 -2.01
N LYS A 256 -14.30 21.30 -1.52
CA LYS A 256 -15.51 21.15 -0.68
C LYS A 256 -15.34 21.78 0.71
N VAL A 257 -14.19 21.60 1.34
CA VAL A 257 -13.85 22.25 2.62
C VAL A 257 -13.82 23.77 2.48
N SER A 258 -13.23 24.30 1.41
CA SER A 258 -13.20 25.73 1.12
C SER A 258 -14.60 26.30 0.88
N HIS A 259 -15.51 25.51 0.29
CA HIS A 259 -16.91 25.88 0.16
C HIS A 259 -17.56 26.10 1.53
N SER A 260 -17.36 25.17 2.47
CA SER A 260 -17.88 25.29 3.85
C SER A 260 -17.28 26.47 4.62
N ARG A 261 -16.10 26.93 4.25
CA ARG A 261 -15.39 28.09 4.84
C ARG A 261 -15.69 29.40 4.13
N MET A 262 -16.55 29.43 3.11
CA MET A 262 -16.86 30.59 2.28
C MET A 262 -15.66 31.16 1.51
N GLU A 263 -14.63 30.34 1.25
CA GLU A 263 -13.42 30.68 0.48
C GLU A 263 -13.69 30.45 -1.02
N HIS A 264 -14.51 31.33 -1.62
CA HIS A 264 -15.07 31.11 -2.94
C HIS A 264 -14.03 31.09 -4.05
N GLY A 265 -12.98 31.91 -3.98
CA GLY A 265 -11.88 31.88 -4.95
C GLY A 265 -11.06 30.57 -4.85
N LEU A 266 -10.75 30.14 -3.62
CA LEU A 266 -9.96 28.91 -3.39
C LEU A 266 -10.69 27.66 -3.86
N LYS A 267 -12.00 27.53 -3.58
CA LYS A 267 -12.78 26.36 -4.05
C LYS A 267 -12.78 26.21 -5.59
N VAL A 268 -12.87 27.34 -6.32
CA VAL A 268 -12.82 27.33 -7.79
C VAL A 268 -11.44 26.84 -8.27
N THR A 269 -10.36 27.40 -7.72
CA THR A 269 -8.99 26.99 -8.07
C THR A 269 -8.76 25.50 -7.80
N CYS A 270 -9.20 24.98 -6.66
CA CYS A 270 -9.03 23.55 -6.29
C CYS A 270 -9.77 22.62 -7.26
N LEU A 271 -11.02 22.92 -7.58
CA LEU A 271 -11.80 22.08 -8.50
C LEU A 271 -11.32 22.19 -9.95
N ARG A 272 -10.87 23.38 -10.39
CA ARG A 272 -10.21 23.54 -11.69
C ARG A 272 -9.00 22.62 -11.79
N TYR A 273 -8.11 22.66 -10.79
CA TYR A 273 -6.92 21.83 -10.80
C TYR A 273 -7.25 20.32 -10.75
N CYS A 274 -8.28 19.91 -10.00
CA CYS A 274 -8.80 18.55 -10.03
C CYS A 274 -9.23 18.15 -11.45
N CYS A 275 -9.99 18.99 -12.14
CA CYS A 275 -10.41 18.78 -13.54
C CYS A 275 -9.23 18.71 -14.51
N ASP A 276 -8.21 19.56 -14.30
CA ASP A 276 -7.02 19.61 -15.14
C ASP A 276 -6.19 18.31 -15.01
N ILE A 277 -6.10 17.72 -13.81
CA ILE A 277 -5.49 16.40 -13.64
C ILE A 277 -6.20 15.37 -14.52
N PHE A 278 -7.53 15.30 -14.52
CA PHE A 278 -8.27 14.34 -15.32
C PHE A 278 -8.18 14.58 -16.83
N LYS A 279 -7.99 15.82 -17.25
CA LYS A 279 -7.79 16.20 -18.66
C LYS A 279 -6.34 16.06 -19.12
N SER A 280 -5.40 15.87 -18.20
CA SER A 280 -3.98 15.80 -18.51
C SER A 280 -3.65 14.61 -19.42
N LYS A 281 -2.67 14.82 -20.32
CA LYS A 281 -2.19 13.75 -21.21
C LYS A 281 -1.55 12.60 -20.44
N GLU A 282 -0.99 12.89 -19.27
CA GLU A 282 -0.38 11.91 -18.38
C GLU A 282 -1.43 10.88 -17.94
N ILE A 283 -2.53 11.31 -17.32
CA ILE A 283 -3.55 10.39 -16.83
C ILE A 283 -4.23 9.63 -17.98
N GLN A 284 -4.47 10.30 -19.12
CA GLN A 284 -5.07 9.64 -20.27
C GLN A 284 -4.17 8.52 -20.84
N LYS A 285 -2.85 8.73 -20.87
CA LYS A 285 -1.89 7.70 -21.28
C LYS A 285 -1.83 6.54 -20.28
N LEU A 286 -1.97 6.83 -18.98
CA LEU A 286 -1.97 5.81 -17.92
C LEU A 286 -3.22 4.94 -18.03
N LEU A 287 -4.39 5.53 -18.21
CA LEU A 287 -5.66 4.81 -18.37
C LEU A 287 -5.70 3.91 -19.60
N GLY A 288 -5.15 4.36 -20.73
CA GLY A 288 -5.08 3.54 -21.95
C GLY A 288 -4.20 2.31 -21.83
N LYS A 289 -3.32 2.25 -20.82
CA LYS A 289 -2.41 1.12 -20.57
C LYS A 289 -2.91 0.14 -19.51
N PHE A 290 -3.75 0.60 -18.60
CA PHE A 290 -4.30 -0.20 -17.51
C PHE A 290 -5.82 -0.36 -17.70
N PRO A 291 -6.29 -1.44 -18.35
CA PRO A 291 -7.70 -1.65 -18.65
C PRO A 291 -8.50 -2.08 -17.39
N PHE A 292 -8.26 -1.44 -16.24
CA PHE A 292 -9.00 -1.74 -15.02
C PHE A 292 -10.33 -0.99 -15.02
N THR A 293 -11.39 -1.67 -15.48
CA THR A 293 -12.76 -1.15 -15.50
C THR A 293 -13.19 -0.54 -14.16
N GLN A 294 -12.71 -1.09 -13.05
CA GLN A 294 -13.06 -0.64 -11.70
C GLN A 294 -12.48 0.73 -11.36
N TRP A 295 -11.23 1.00 -11.75
CA TRP A 295 -10.60 2.31 -11.53
C TRP A 295 -11.19 3.37 -12.45
N THR A 296 -11.49 2.97 -13.68
CA THR A 296 -12.13 3.86 -14.65
C THR A 296 -13.49 4.37 -14.16
N CYS A 297 -14.32 3.50 -13.54
CA CYS A 297 -15.61 3.90 -13.00
C CYS A 297 -15.48 4.90 -11.84
N SER A 298 -14.60 4.63 -10.87
CA SER A 298 -14.39 5.54 -9.74
C SER A 298 -13.82 6.89 -10.18
N GLN A 299 -12.91 6.87 -11.13
CA GLN A 299 -12.36 8.08 -11.75
C GLN A 299 -13.42 8.87 -12.50
N GLN A 300 -14.25 8.22 -13.31
CA GLN A 300 -15.33 8.89 -14.05
C GLN A 300 -16.32 9.57 -13.11
N LYS A 301 -16.74 8.89 -12.02
CA LYS A 301 -17.61 9.49 -11.00
C LYS A 301 -16.99 10.75 -10.41
N LEU A 302 -15.74 10.67 -9.96
CA LEU A 302 -15.06 11.83 -9.36
C LEU A 302 -14.84 12.96 -10.37
N SER A 303 -14.44 12.64 -11.60
CA SER A 303 -14.25 13.63 -12.68
C SER A 303 -15.54 14.34 -13.04
N THR A 304 -16.66 13.61 -13.11
CA THR A 304 -17.98 14.18 -13.42
C THR A 304 -18.44 15.10 -12.30
N GLU A 305 -18.37 14.65 -11.03
CA GLU A 305 -18.75 15.45 -9.87
C GLU A 305 -17.88 16.72 -9.74
N ALA A 306 -16.56 16.58 -9.92
CA ALA A 306 -15.64 17.71 -9.90
C ALA A 306 -15.95 18.76 -10.98
N SER A 307 -16.27 18.30 -12.20
CA SER A 307 -16.62 19.20 -13.31
C SER A 307 -17.92 19.96 -13.05
N GLN A 308 -18.96 19.28 -12.55
CA GLN A 308 -20.23 19.90 -12.20
C GLN A 308 -20.08 20.96 -11.10
N LEU A 309 -19.34 20.61 -10.04
CA LEU A 309 -19.08 21.55 -8.94
C LEU A 309 -18.19 22.72 -9.39
N TYR A 310 -17.20 22.47 -10.26
CA TYR A 310 -16.37 23.54 -10.82
C TYR A 310 -17.20 24.55 -11.58
N GLU A 311 -18.05 24.12 -12.51
CA GLU A 311 -18.92 25.00 -13.28
C GLU A 311 -19.88 25.80 -12.37
N GLN A 312 -20.48 25.13 -11.40
CA GLN A 312 -21.37 25.79 -10.44
C GLN A 312 -20.66 26.87 -9.63
N TYR A 313 -19.49 26.53 -9.07
CA TYR A 313 -18.77 27.44 -8.18
C TYR A 313 -18.09 28.58 -8.94
N GLN A 314 -17.66 28.32 -10.17
CA GLN A 314 -17.13 29.35 -11.05
C GLN A 314 -18.21 30.40 -11.37
N ARG A 315 -19.43 29.96 -11.73
CA ARG A 315 -20.56 30.88 -11.99
C ARG A 315 -20.90 31.68 -10.73
N GLN A 316 -20.98 31.04 -9.58
CA GLN A 316 -21.25 31.71 -8.30
C GLN A 316 -20.18 32.75 -7.97
N ASN A 317 -18.90 32.40 -8.16
CA ASN A 317 -17.81 33.32 -7.86
C ASN A 317 -17.81 34.52 -8.80
N SER A 318 -18.05 34.30 -10.11
CA SER A 318 -18.05 35.38 -11.11
C SER A 318 -19.27 36.30 -11.04
N MET A 319 -20.44 35.79 -10.58
CA MET A 319 -21.68 36.59 -10.57
C MET A 319 -21.96 37.22 -9.18
N VAL A 320 -21.48 36.61 -8.10
CA VAL A 320 -21.91 36.99 -6.73
C VAL A 320 -20.76 37.42 -5.86
N TYR A 321 -19.73 36.54 -5.76
CA TYR A 321 -18.71 36.71 -4.71
C TYR A 321 -17.50 37.50 -5.15
N HIS A 322 -17.12 37.43 -6.44
CA HIS A 322 -15.98 38.13 -7.03
C HIS A 322 -14.65 37.97 -6.27
N GLN A 323 -14.48 36.85 -5.54
CA GLN A 323 -13.25 36.57 -4.81
C GLN A 323 -12.13 36.20 -5.80
N ARG A 324 -10.94 36.74 -5.54
CA ARG A 324 -9.74 36.40 -6.33
C ARG A 324 -9.41 34.92 -6.21
N GLU A 325 -9.20 34.26 -7.32
CA GLU A 325 -8.68 32.89 -7.39
C GLU A 325 -7.19 32.91 -7.06
N PRO A 326 -6.72 32.20 -6.00
CA PRO A 326 -5.29 32.13 -5.69
C PRO A 326 -4.52 31.33 -6.72
N ASP A 327 -3.22 31.63 -6.88
CA ASP A 327 -2.33 30.78 -7.66
C ASP A 327 -2.20 29.42 -6.96
N TRP A 328 -2.28 28.35 -7.76
CA TRP A 328 -2.14 26.98 -7.28
C TRP A 328 -0.86 26.76 -6.47
N ASN A 329 0.25 27.34 -6.90
CA ASN A 329 1.56 27.19 -6.23
C ASN A 329 1.62 27.83 -4.84
N THR A 330 0.65 28.68 -4.50
CA THR A 330 0.55 29.29 -3.17
C THR A 330 -0.31 28.49 -2.19
N ILE A 331 -1.06 27.49 -2.72
CA ILE A 331 -1.98 26.70 -1.91
C ILE A 331 -1.17 25.72 -1.05
N ARG A 332 -1.40 25.78 0.26
CA ARG A 332 -0.85 24.84 1.21
C ARG A 332 -1.91 23.86 1.66
N PHE A 333 -1.56 22.57 1.58
CA PHE A 333 -2.43 21.52 2.09
C PHE A 333 -2.33 21.45 3.62
N GLU A 334 -3.48 21.23 4.27
CA GLU A 334 -3.54 21.01 5.71
C GLU A 334 -2.81 19.73 6.12
N ALA A 335 -2.63 19.59 7.45
CA ALA A 335 -1.96 18.44 8.04
C ALA A 335 -2.53 17.10 7.56
N GLU A 336 -1.65 16.17 7.35
CA GLU A 336 -1.91 14.81 6.92
C GLU A 336 -2.44 13.95 8.07
N ARG A 337 -3.23 12.93 7.74
CA ARG A 337 -3.67 11.91 8.69
C ARG A 337 -3.36 10.52 8.12
N LEU A 338 -2.22 9.98 8.49
CA LEU A 338 -1.85 8.61 8.18
C LEU A 338 -2.50 7.68 9.21
N LEU A 339 -3.29 6.71 8.73
CA LEU A 339 -3.97 5.71 9.57
C LEU A 339 -3.49 4.28 9.31
N VAL A 340 -2.48 4.12 8.48
CA VAL A 340 -1.88 2.83 8.15
C VAL A 340 -0.42 2.80 8.55
N GLY A 341 0.08 1.63 8.85
CA GLY A 341 1.47 1.37 9.16
C GLY A 341 1.86 -0.04 8.78
N SER A 342 3.15 -0.29 8.65
CA SER A 342 3.67 -1.63 8.43
C SER A 342 3.28 -2.53 9.61
N ILE A 343 2.71 -3.70 9.32
CA ILE A 343 2.55 -4.75 10.33
C ILE A 343 3.91 -5.41 10.52
N PRO A 344 4.50 -5.38 11.73
CA PRO A 344 5.82 -5.94 11.96
C PRO A 344 5.92 -7.39 11.50
N PHE A 345 6.90 -7.68 10.69
CA PHE A 345 7.25 -9.03 10.25
C PHE A 345 8.52 -9.46 10.96
N VAL A 346 8.55 -10.71 11.41
CA VAL A 346 9.73 -11.33 12.01
C VAL A 346 9.87 -12.73 11.42
N LEU A 347 11.02 -13.01 10.88
CA LEU A 347 11.39 -14.37 10.52
C LEU A 347 11.83 -15.05 11.81
N SER A 348 10.95 -15.90 12.40
CA SER A 348 11.17 -16.51 13.72
C SER A 348 11.84 -17.88 13.63
N ASP A 349 12.75 -18.15 14.55
CA ASP A 349 13.28 -19.51 14.79
C ASP A 349 12.15 -20.48 15.13
N SER A 350 12.25 -21.73 14.76
CA SER A 350 11.21 -22.78 14.87
C SER A 350 10.77 -23.14 16.30
N GLY A 351 11.32 -22.49 17.33
CA GLY A 351 10.98 -22.69 18.75
C GLY A 351 9.87 -21.80 19.30
N SER A 352 9.35 -20.84 18.57
CA SER A 352 8.33 -19.92 19.07
C SER A 352 7.13 -19.84 18.13
N THR A 353 5.96 -20.05 18.70
CA THR A 353 4.59 -19.86 18.18
C THR A 353 4.46 -19.39 16.72
N SER A 354 3.74 -20.16 15.93
CA SER A 354 3.40 -19.91 14.51
C SER A 354 3.22 -18.42 14.20
N ILE A 355 3.83 -17.96 13.11
CA ILE A 355 3.68 -16.60 12.55
C ILE A 355 2.20 -16.19 12.51
N SER A 356 1.30 -17.12 12.18
CA SER A 356 -0.14 -16.93 12.16
C SER A 356 -0.76 -16.63 13.52
N GLN A 357 -0.25 -17.19 14.61
CA GLN A 357 -0.78 -16.94 15.96
C GLN A 357 -0.34 -15.60 16.54
N ARG A 358 0.90 -15.16 16.32
CA ARG A 358 1.35 -13.82 16.72
C ARG A 358 0.70 -12.68 15.92
N LEU A 359 0.40 -12.91 14.65
CA LEU A 359 -0.34 -11.95 13.83
C LEU A 359 -1.81 -11.82 14.26
N ALA A 360 -2.41 -12.87 14.86
CA ALA A 360 -3.77 -12.80 15.42
C ALA A 360 -3.85 -12.00 16.74
N GLU A 361 -2.78 -11.95 17.52
CA GLU A 361 -2.71 -11.18 18.78
C GLU A 361 -2.46 -9.67 18.56
N LEU A 362 -1.88 -9.29 17.42
CA LEU A 362 -1.80 -7.89 17.01
C LEU A 362 -3.17 -7.41 16.50
N ARG A 363 -4.17 -7.41 17.39
CA ARG A 363 -5.41 -6.68 17.15
C ARG A 363 -5.04 -5.24 16.82
N VAL A 364 -5.44 -4.80 15.62
CA VAL A 364 -5.59 -3.37 15.32
C VAL A 364 -6.30 -2.76 16.53
N GLN A 365 -5.59 -1.98 17.34
CA GLN A 365 -6.20 -1.26 18.45
C GLN A 365 -7.26 -0.35 17.82
N GLU A 366 -8.50 -0.76 17.93
CA GLU A 366 -9.61 0.14 17.62
C GLU A 366 -9.43 1.39 18.49
N PRO A 367 -9.44 2.59 17.90
CA PRO A 367 -9.39 3.81 18.70
C PRO A 367 -10.55 3.75 19.68
N LYS A 368 -10.23 3.76 20.97
CA LYS A 368 -11.20 3.68 22.07
C LYS A 368 -12.40 4.56 21.75
N LYS A 369 -13.59 3.98 21.71
CA LYS A 369 -14.89 4.62 21.52
C LYS A 369 -15.18 5.83 22.44
N SER A 370 -14.29 6.13 23.38
CA SER A 370 -14.52 7.10 24.46
C SER A 370 -14.52 8.59 24.04
N LEU A 371 -14.07 8.94 22.84
CA LEU A 371 -14.04 10.33 22.37
C LEU A 371 -15.21 10.71 21.44
N MET A 372 -15.84 9.73 20.80
CA MET A 372 -16.98 10.01 19.89
C MET A 372 -18.32 10.07 20.63
N GLU A 373 -18.47 9.35 21.73
CA GLU A 373 -19.73 9.43 22.54
C GLU A 373 -19.82 10.70 23.37
N LYS A 374 -18.67 11.29 23.80
CA LYS A 374 -18.68 12.56 24.53
C LYS A 374 -18.97 13.78 23.66
N SER A 375 -18.71 13.73 22.35
CA SER A 375 -19.10 14.83 21.45
C SER A 375 -20.58 14.78 21.09
N LYS A 376 -21.15 13.60 20.83
CA LYS A 376 -22.59 13.45 20.52
C LYS A 376 -23.49 13.81 21.71
N SER A 377 -23.09 13.49 22.94
CA SER A 377 -23.88 13.84 24.11
C SER A 377 -23.86 15.34 24.43
N ARG A 378 -22.81 16.07 24.03
CA ARG A 378 -22.76 17.54 24.19
C ARG A 378 -23.60 18.28 23.16
N ASP A 379 -23.62 17.81 21.91
CA ASP A 379 -24.39 18.45 20.84
C ASP A 379 -25.90 18.23 21.02
N VAL A 380 -26.34 17.04 21.44
CA VAL A 380 -27.75 16.77 21.75
C VAL A 380 -28.22 17.58 22.94
N GLN A 381 -27.40 17.76 24.00
CA GLN A 381 -27.79 18.60 25.13
C GLN A 381 -27.80 20.10 24.81
N SER A 382 -27.01 20.56 23.83
CA SER A 382 -27.03 21.96 23.40
C SER A 382 -28.26 22.28 22.53
N GLU A 383 -28.72 21.34 21.70
CA GLU A 383 -29.94 21.49 20.90
C GLU A 383 -31.22 21.39 21.74
N GLU A 384 -31.29 20.48 22.72
CA GLU A 384 -32.40 20.44 23.65
C GLU A 384 -32.55 21.69 24.51
N ARG A 385 -31.44 22.34 24.90
CA ARG A 385 -31.47 23.62 25.63
C ARG A 385 -31.93 24.77 24.74
N LYS A 386 -31.56 24.80 23.45
CA LYS A 386 -32.07 25.81 22.51
C LYS A 386 -33.55 25.65 22.23
N CYS A 387 -34.03 24.41 22.12
CA CYS A 387 -35.45 24.12 21.88
C CYS A 387 -36.35 24.45 23.11
N LYS A 388 -35.84 24.26 24.34
CA LYS A 388 -36.57 24.63 25.56
C LYS A 388 -36.62 26.15 25.79
N ASN A 389 -35.57 26.89 25.39
CA ASN A 389 -35.59 28.36 25.50
C ASN A 389 -36.49 29.02 24.46
N SER A 390 -36.57 28.50 23.25
CA SER A 390 -37.47 29.01 22.20
C SER A 390 -38.95 28.78 22.52
N ARG A 391 -39.29 27.70 23.26
CA ARG A 391 -40.67 27.47 23.74
C ARG A 391 -41.06 28.40 24.93
N LYS A 392 -40.13 28.79 25.79
CA LYS A 392 -40.41 29.74 26.88
C LYS A 392 -40.62 31.16 26.39
N THR A 393 -39.95 31.60 25.33
CA THR A 393 -40.15 32.91 24.71
C THR A 393 -41.52 33.03 24.01
N LYS A 394 -41.96 31.97 23.31
CA LYS A 394 -43.29 31.95 22.64
C LYS A 394 -44.47 31.92 23.60
N VAL A 395 -44.32 31.36 24.82
CA VAL A 395 -45.39 31.34 25.84
C VAL A 395 -45.45 32.69 26.58
N ALA A 396 -44.36 33.45 26.64
CA ALA A 396 -44.35 34.77 27.26
C ALA A 396 -44.97 35.88 26.36
N GLU A 397 -44.95 35.71 25.04
CA GLU A 397 -45.59 36.65 24.11
C GLU A 397 -47.10 36.43 23.94
N GLN A 398 -47.63 35.27 24.32
CA GLN A 398 -49.10 35.00 24.28
C GLN A 398 -49.86 35.39 25.56
N CYS A 399 -49.19 35.89 26.59
CA CYS A 399 -49.83 36.37 27.83
C CYS A 399 -49.84 37.89 27.94
N LEU A 400 -49.52 38.62 26.87
CA LEU A 400 -49.49 40.11 26.85
C LEU A 400 -50.39 40.71 25.76
N GLU A 401 -51.27 39.88 25.19
CA GLU A 401 -52.50 40.32 24.49
C GLU A 401 -53.71 39.77 25.30
#